data_7db90464139467736e71dc1723a6f661
#
_entry.id   7db90464139467736e71dc1723a6f661
#
_cell.length_a   1.000
_cell.length_b   1.000
_cell.length_c   1.000
_cell.angle_alpha   90.00
_cell.angle_beta   90.00
_cell.angle_gamma   90.00
#
_symmetry.space_group_name_H-M   'P 1'
#
loop_
_entity.id
_entity.type
_entity.pdbx_description
1 polymer ?
#
loop_
_entity_poly.entity_id
_entity_poly.type
_entity_poly.pdbx_seq_one_letter_code
_entity_poly.pdbx_strand_id
1 'polypeptide(L)'
;MSSNQYIQSLELTNFTVLPNDTFEFSENLNVIVAENGCGKTHLLKILYSLLEVTSNTKNRLLKTELQKSFADKLLNVFRPDSLGRLSKRLQGRGRTEIVLKLQNGTTHSRLNFSSNSSSQVNIESIGLKESEHTPTPIFLPSRELITLCPWFTSLYQNQSIPFEETWFDTCMQLNHPLAKGPR
;
A
#
# COMPACT_ATOMS: atom_id res chain seq x y z
N MET A 1 -19.93 -18.66 -7.43
CA MET A 1 -19.67 -17.76 -6.29
C MET A 1 -18.21 -17.35 -6.40
N SER A 2 -17.93 -16.09 -6.75
CA SER A 2 -16.54 -15.60 -6.77
C SER A 2 -16.09 -15.51 -5.33
N SER A 3 -15.08 -16.30 -4.96
CA SER A 3 -14.44 -16.16 -3.65
C SER A 3 -13.80 -14.79 -3.59
N ASN A 4 -14.31 -13.90 -2.75
CA ASN A 4 -13.68 -12.63 -2.49
C ASN A 4 -12.25 -12.88 -1.99
N GLN A 5 -11.29 -12.34 -2.70
CA GLN A 5 -9.90 -12.42 -2.30
C GLN A 5 -9.67 -11.45 -1.14
N TYR A 6 -9.24 -11.94 0.02
CA TYR A 6 -8.91 -11.10 1.17
C TYR A 6 -7.46 -11.32 1.64
N ILE A 7 -6.95 -10.36 2.40
CA ILE A 7 -5.62 -10.46 2.98
C ILE A 7 -5.64 -11.48 4.11
N GLN A 8 -4.81 -12.50 4.03
CA GLN A 8 -4.66 -13.48 5.10
C GLN A 8 -3.65 -13.00 6.14
N SER A 9 -2.47 -12.55 5.70
CA SER A 9 -1.45 -12.04 6.61
C SER A 9 -0.49 -11.06 5.93
N LEU A 10 0.13 -10.22 6.74
CA LEU A 10 1.23 -9.34 6.38
C LEU A 10 2.38 -9.57 7.36
N GLU A 11 3.50 -10.07 6.87
CA GLU A 11 4.73 -10.22 7.65
C GLU A 11 5.66 -9.04 7.36
N LEU A 12 6.16 -8.39 8.39
CA LEU A 12 7.02 -7.24 8.32
C LEU A 12 8.33 -7.47 9.08
N THR A 13 9.44 -7.14 8.45
CA THR A 13 10.75 -7.10 9.09
C THR A 13 11.40 -5.75 8.86
N ASN A 14 11.80 -5.08 9.93
CA ASN A 14 12.50 -3.79 9.92
C ASN A 14 11.77 -2.67 9.15
N PHE A 15 10.45 -2.63 9.21
CA PHE A 15 9.65 -1.62 8.52
C PHE A 15 9.16 -0.53 9.50
N THR A 16 9.59 0.69 9.30
CA THR A 16 9.21 1.89 10.07
C THR A 16 9.29 1.67 11.59
N VAL A 17 8.24 2.07 12.33
CA VAL A 17 8.10 1.86 13.78
C VAL A 17 7.43 0.54 14.13
N LEU A 18 6.92 -0.19 13.11
CA LEU A 18 6.17 -1.42 13.32
C LEU A 18 7.08 -2.53 13.88
N PRO A 19 6.56 -3.44 14.70
CA PRO A 19 7.31 -4.60 15.17
C PRO A 19 7.66 -5.55 14.01
N ASN A 20 8.71 -6.35 14.19
CA ASN A 20 9.00 -7.48 13.32
C ASN A 20 8.03 -8.60 13.69
N ASP A 21 6.94 -8.71 12.97
CA ASP A 21 5.86 -9.63 13.31
C ASP A 21 5.01 -9.99 12.10
N THR A 22 4.14 -10.97 12.27
CA THR A 22 3.12 -11.37 11.30
C THR A 22 1.76 -10.91 11.78
N PHE A 23 1.14 -10.00 11.04
CA PHE A 23 -0.22 -9.54 11.27
C PHE A 23 -1.19 -10.46 10.53
N GLU A 24 -2.06 -11.13 11.25
CA GLU A 24 -3.12 -11.98 10.68
C GLU A 24 -4.43 -11.20 10.58
N PHE A 25 -5.17 -11.42 9.49
CA PHE A 25 -6.41 -10.70 9.19
C PHE A 25 -7.56 -11.67 8.99
N SER A 26 -8.73 -11.28 9.48
CA SER A 26 -9.99 -11.94 9.20
C SER A 26 -10.59 -11.41 7.88
N GLU A 27 -11.51 -12.19 7.31
CA GLU A 27 -12.12 -11.89 6.00
C GLU A 27 -12.87 -10.55 5.95
N ASN A 28 -13.58 -10.18 7.01
CA ASN A 28 -14.53 -9.05 6.96
C ASN A 28 -14.02 -7.82 7.70
N LEU A 29 -14.01 -7.86 9.04
CA LEU A 29 -13.69 -6.72 9.87
C LEU A 29 -12.45 -6.99 10.73
N ASN A 30 -11.49 -6.08 10.64
CA ASN A 30 -10.28 -6.08 11.47
C ASN A 30 -10.19 -4.76 12.22
N VAL A 31 -10.03 -4.82 13.54
CA VAL A 31 -9.90 -3.64 14.40
C VAL A 31 -8.49 -3.58 14.97
N ILE A 32 -7.79 -2.48 14.71
CA ILE A 32 -6.42 -2.25 15.17
C ILE A 32 -6.46 -1.28 16.35
N VAL A 33 -6.09 -1.77 17.54
CA VAL A 33 -6.03 -0.98 18.76
C VAL A 33 -4.59 -0.95 19.25
N ALA A 34 -4.06 0.26 19.47
CA ALA A 34 -2.72 0.48 20.01
C ALA A 34 -2.59 1.93 20.48
N GLU A 35 -1.57 2.23 21.27
CA GLU A 35 -1.23 3.59 21.69
C GLU A 35 -0.87 4.51 20.51
N ASN A 36 -0.83 5.82 20.76
CA ASN A 36 -0.39 6.78 19.76
C ASN A 36 1.10 6.59 19.46
N GLY A 37 1.47 6.71 18.20
CA GLY A 37 2.87 6.50 17.76
C GLY A 37 3.26 5.05 17.47
N CYS A 38 2.44 4.04 17.82
CA CYS A 38 2.75 2.61 17.58
C CYS A 38 2.65 2.16 16.10
N GLY A 39 2.35 3.06 15.17
CA GLY A 39 2.38 2.73 13.74
C GLY A 39 1.05 2.24 13.15
N LYS A 40 -0.12 2.40 13.81
CA LYS A 40 -1.43 2.00 13.25
C LYS A 40 -1.64 2.50 11.82
N THR A 41 -1.39 3.79 11.58
CA THR A 41 -1.51 4.39 10.26
C THR A 41 -0.48 3.83 9.27
N HIS A 42 0.73 3.49 9.72
CA HIS A 42 1.74 2.85 8.89
C HIS A 42 1.32 1.45 8.44
N LEU A 43 0.66 0.69 9.33
CA LEU A 43 0.11 -0.63 8.97
C LEU A 43 -0.98 -0.50 7.90
N LEU A 44 -1.91 0.45 8.04
CA LEU A 44 -2.94 0.69 7.02
C LEU A 44 -2.35 1.19 5.70
N LYS A 45 -1.36 2.09 5.75
CA LYS A 45 -0.68 2.62 4.56
C LYS A 45 0.07 1.56 3.79
N ILE A 46 0.79 0.65 4.46
CA ILE A 46 1.52 -0.41 3.77
C ILE A 46 0.55 -1.39 3.10
N LEU A 47 -0.52 -1.81 3.78
CA LEU A 47 -1.57 -2.65 3.20
C LEU A 47 -2.19 -1.99 1.97
N TYR A 48 -2.59 -0.72 2.08
CA TYR A 48 -3.13 0.06 0.98
C TYR A 48 -2.16 0.11 -0.21
N SER A 49 -0.88 0.46 0.03
CA SER A 49 0.12 0.59 -1.02
C SER A 49 0.34 -0.72 -1.78
N LEU A 50 0.39 -1.86 -1.07
CA LEU A 50 0.55 -3.17 -1.69
C LEU A 50 -0.66 -3.56 -2.53
N LEU A 51 -1.86 -3.39 -1.99
CA LEU A 51 -3.11 -3.75 -2.67
C LEU A 51 -3.36 -2.87 -3.90
N GLU A 52 -3.09 -1.58 -3.80
CA GLU A 52 -3.32 -0.63 -4.88
C GLU A 52 -2.43 -0.94 -6.10
N VAL A 53 -1.13 -1.16 -5.88
CA VAL A 53 -0.23 -1.55 -6.97
C VAL A 53 -0.65 -2.90 -7.57
N THR A 54 -1.06 -3.87 -6.73
CA THR A 54 -1.48 -5.18 -7.23
C THR A 54 -2.81 -5.12 -7.99
N SER A 55 -3.77 -4.31 -7.56
CA SER A 55 -5.07 -4.16 -8.23
C SER A 55 -4.98 -3.44 -9.58
N ASN A 56 -4.05 -2.51 -9.72
CA ASN A 56 -3.82 -1.75 -10.95
C ASN A 56 -2.99 -2.52 -11.98
N THR A 57 -2.34 -3.61 -11.58
CA THR A 57 -1.51 -4.44 -12.46
C THR A 57 -2.39 -5.39 -13.29
N LYS A 58 -3.21 -4.85 -14.21
CA LYS A 58 -4.11 -5.63 -15.08
C LYS A 58 -3.41 -6.29 -16.27
N ASN A 59 -2.16 -5.93 -16.56
CA ASN A 59 -1.39 -6.43 -17.69
C ASN A 59 -0.03 -6.94 -17.22
N ARG A 60 0.60 -7.81 -17.98
CA ARG A 60 1.97 -8.31 -17.78
C ARG A 60 2.98 -7.15 -17.75
N LEU A 61 3.08 -6.45 -16.62
CA LEU A 61 4.16 -5.51 -16.41
C LEU A 61 5.49 -6.28 -16.29
N LEU A 62 6.53 -5.72 -16.86
CA LEU A 62 7.88 -6.21 -16.62
C LEU A 62 8.20 -6.12 -15.12
N LYS A 63 8.99 -7.05 -14.61
CA LYS A 63 9.40 -7.07 -13.19
C LYS A 63 10.00 -5.72 -12.76
N THR A 64 10.75 -5.07 -13.63
CA THR A 64 11.35 -3.76 -13.40
C THR A 64 10.31 -2.63 -13.25
N GLU A 65 9.23 -2.67 -14.02
CA GLU A 65 8.14 -1.70 -13.92
C GLU A 65 7.37 -1.87 -12.62
N LEU A 66 7.11 -3.11 -12.21
CA LEU A 66 6.50 -3.41 -10.93
C LEU A 66 7.37 -2.98 -9.75
N GLN A 67 8.67 -3.22 -9.80
CA GLN A 67 9.62 -2.76 -8.79
C GLN A 67 9.58 -1.25 -8.62
N LYS A 68 9.50 -0.52 -9.73
CA LYS A 68 9.35 0.93 -9.73
C LYS A 68 8.00 1.35 -9.17
N SER A 69 6.90 0.75 -9.62
CA SER A 69 5.54 1.08 -9.15
C SER A 69 5.40 0.91 -7.62
N PHE A 70 5.94 -0.17 -7.06
CA PHE A 70 5.95 -0.35 -5.60
C PHE A 70 6.81 0.69 -4.89
N ALA A 71 7.99 1.00 -5.43
CA ALA A 71 8.86 2.01 -4.84
C ALA A 71 8.22 3.40 -4.88
N ASP A 72 7.69 3.82 -6.01
CA ASP A 72 7.01 5.11 -6.20
C ASP A 72 5.79 5.20 -5.29
N LYS A 73 4.98 4.13 -5.19
CA LYS A 73 3.81 4.13 -4.29
C LYS A 73 4.20 4.28 -2.82
N LEU A 74 5.22 3.57 -2.36
CA LEU A 74 5.72 3.70 -0.99
C LEU A 74 6.28 5.11 -0.72
N LEU A 75 7.04 5.67 -1.66
CA LEU A 75 7.57 7.03 -1.55
C LEU A 75 6.44 8.07 -1.48
N ASN A 76 5.42 7.94 -2.31
CA ASN A 76 4.31 8.90 -2.38
C ASN A 76 3.36 8.80 -1.17
N VAL A 77 3.11 7.60 -0.65
CA VAL A 77 2.20 7.38 0.49
C VAL A 77 2.86 7.73 1.83
N PHE A 78 4.14 7.38 2.00
CA PHE A 78 4.86 7.62 3.26
C PHE A 78 5.65 8.93 3.27
N ARG A 79 5.98 9.48 2.11
CA ARG A 79 6.74 10.73 1.91
C ARG A 79 8.10 10.77 2.64
N PRO A 80 8.89 9.71 2.63
CA PRO A 80 10.25 9.77 3.14
C PRO A 80 11.20 10.46 2.14
N ASP A 81 12.34 10.95 2.59
CA ASP A 81 13.38 11.52 1.71
C ASP A 81 13.96 10.48 0.74
N SER A 82 13.94 9.21 1.13
CA SER A 82 14.35 8.06 0.32
C SER A 82 13.69 6.79 0.83
N LEU A 83 13.57 5.78 -0.01
CA LEU A 83 12.92 4.51 0.35
C LEU A 83 13.57 3.84 1.58
N GLY A 84 14.90 3.92 1.67
CA GLY A 84 15.65 3.37 2.79
C GLY A 84 15.33 3.99 4.15
N ARG A 85 14.69 5.17 4.19
CA ARG A 85 14.21 5.79 5.43
C ARG A 85 13.03 5.04 6.05
N LEU A 86 12.34 4.23 5.27
CA LEU A 86 11.29 3.33 5.77
C LEU A 86 11.86 2.08 6.45
N SER A 87 13.16 1.81 6.27
CA SER A 87 13.84 0.71 6.96
C SER A 87 14.22 1.14 8.38
N LYS A 88 13.88 0.30 9.37
CA LYS A 88 14.30 0.51 10.77
C LYS A 88 15.82 0.46 10.85
N ARG A 89 16.42 1.50 11.42
CA ARG A 89 17.87 1.56 11.61
C ARG A 89 18.27 0.69 12.79
N LEU A 90 18.87 -0.45 12.48
CA LEU A 90 19.62 -1.28 13.42
C LEU A 90 21.12 -1.03 13.19
N GLN A 91 21.96 -1.39 14.17
CA GLN A 91 23.41 -1.37 13.96
C GLN A 91 23.76 -2.26 12.75
N GLY A 92 24.33 -1.65 11.72
CA GLY A 92 24.65 -2.31 10.46
C GLY A 92 23.71 -1.96 9.30
N ARG A 93 23.80 -2.76 8.22
CA ARG A 93 22.93 -2.60 7.04
C ARG A 93 21.57 -3.24 7.29
N GLY A 94 20.57 -2.42 7.61
CA GLY A 94 19.20 -2.89 7.74
C GLY A 94 18.61 -3.26 6.38
N ARG A 95 17.90 -4.39 6.32
CA ARG A 95 17.06 -4.78 5.18
C ARG A 95 15.62 -4.86 5.66
N THR A 96 14.73 -4.22 4.95
CA THR A 96 13.30 -4.36 5.16
C THR A 96 12.80 -5.50 4.30
N GLU A 97 11.97 -6.34 4.87
CA GLU A 97 11.27 -7.41 4.18
C GLU A 97 9.76 -7.29 4.45
N ILE A 98 8.97 -7.45 3.40
CA ILE A 98 7.52 -7.34 3.42
C ILE A 98 6.97 -8.55 2.69
N VAL A 99 6.15 -9.37 3.36
CA VAL A 99 5.49 -10.53 2.76
C VAL A 99 4.00 -10.41 2.94
N LEU A 100 3.27 -10.25 1.83
CA LEU A 100 1.82 -10.21 1.79
C LEU A 100 1.28 -11.57 1.34
N LYS A 101 0.40 -12.16 2.14
CA LYS A 101 -0.33 -13.40 1.80
C LYS A 101 -1.80 -13.08 1.60
N LEU A 102 -2.33 -13.48 0.44
CA LEU A 102 -3.75 -13.41 0.14
C LEU A 102 -4.38 -14.79 0.31
N GLN A 103 -5.66 -14.83 0.68
CA GLN A 103 -6.39 -16.12 0.76
C GLN A 103 -6.46 -16.74 -0.64
N ASN A 104 -6.28 -18.00 -0.67
CA ASN A 104 -6.16 -19.02 -1.70
C ASN A 104 -4.72 -19.53 -1.88
N GLY A 105 -3.90 -19.30 -0.89
CA GLY A 105 -2.81 -20.17 -0.42
C GLY A 105 -1.54 -20.25 -1.25
N THR A 106 -1.52 -19.83 -2.50
CA THR A 106 -0.32 -19.97 -3.35
C THR A 106 0.35 -18.65 -3.69
N THR A 107 -0.22 -17.55 -3.23
CA THR A 107 0.12 -16.23 -3.76
C THR A 107 0.78 -15.37 -2.69
N HIS A 108 2.10 -15.45 -2.59
CA HIS A 108 2.89 -14.59 -1.71
C HIS A 108 3.57 -13.50 -2.53
N SER A 109 3.31 -12.25 -2.20
CA SER A 109 4.14 -11.15 -2.70
C SER A 109 5.23 -10.86 -1.69
N ARG A 110 6.48 -11.09 -2.08
CA ARG A 110 7.65 -10.81 -1.24
C ARG A 110 8.47 -9.70 -1.84
N LEU A 111 8.60 -8.62 -1.08
CA LEU A 111 9.30 -7.40 -1.42
C LEU A 111 10.40 -7.14 -0.41
N ASN A 112 11.51 -6.60 -0.85
CA ASN A 112 12.56 -6.16 0.08
C ASN A 112 13.35 -4.97 -0.47
N PHE A 113 13.92 -4.19 0.44
CA PHE A 113 14.83 -3.10 0.12
C PHE A 113 15.80 -2.84 1.28
N SER A 114 16.92 -2.22 0.98
CA SER A 114 17.93 -1.89 1.99
C SER A 114 17.74 -0.48 2.53
N SER A 115 18.35 -0.19 3.69
CA SER A 115 18.40 1.15 4.27
C SER A 115 19.11 2.18 3.37
N ASN A 116 19.82 1.75 2.35
CA ASN A 116 20.50 2.60 1.38
C ASN A 116 19.75 2.73 0.05
N SER A 117 18.60 2.06 -0.11
CA SER A 117 17.80 2.16 -1.33
C SER A 117 17.22 3.56 -1.48
N SER A 118 17.43 4.20 -2.62
CA SER A 118 16.83 5.50 -2.92
C SER A 118 15.39 5.37 -3.43
N SER A 119 15.18 4.55 -4.47
CA SER A 119 13.93 4.46 -5.21
C SER A 119 13.67 3.07 -5.83
N GLN A 120 14.30 2.02 -5.31
CA GLN A 120 14.12 0.68 -5.85
C GLN A 120 13.74 -0.33 -4.77
N VAL A 121 12.70 -1.11 -5.07
CA VAL A 121 12.31 -2.30 -4.31
C VAL A 121 12.74 -3.53 -5.09
N ASN A 122 13.29 -4.53 -4.41
CA ASN A 122 13.50 -5.83 -5.03
C ASN A 122 12.29 -6.71 -4.79
N ILE A 123 11.81 -7.37 -5.85
CA ILE A 123 10.68 -8.29 -5.80
C ILE A 123 11.23 -9.72 -5.96
N GLU A 124 11.02 -10.55 -4.96
CA GLU A 124 11.41 -11.97 -5.00
C GLU A 124 10.31 -12.82 -5.61
N SER A 125 9.06 -12.58 -5.20
CA SER A 125 7.89 -13.25 -5.75
C SER A 125 6.72 -12.27 -5.80
N ILE A 126 5.85 -12.46 -6.80
CA ILE A 126 4.56 -11.77 -6.88
C ILE A 126 3.49 -12.81 -7.07
N GLY A 127 2.58 -12.81 -6.13
CA GLY A 127 1.46 -13.71 -6.16
C GLY A 127 0.24 -13.10 -6.85
N LEU A 128 0.35 -12.68 -8.10
CA LEU A 128 -0.79 -12.21 -8.89
C LEU A 128 -1.33 -13.36 -9.74
N LYS A 129 -2.59 -13.72 -9.55
CA LYS A 129 -3.30 -14.57 -10.49
C LYS A 129 -3.90 -13.69 -11.60
N GLU A 130 -3.66 -14.06 -12.85
CA GLU A 130 -4.11 -13.34 -14.05
C GLU A 130 -5.65 -13.27 -14.20
N SER A 131 -6.43 -13.96 -13.39
CA SER A 131 -7.87 -14.17 -13.62
C SER A 131 -8.81 -13.57 -12.58
N GLU A 132 -8.33 -12.94 -11.53
CA GLU A 132 -9.21 -12.47 -10.45
C GLU A 132 -9.23 -10.95 -10.36
N HIS A 133 -10.44 -10.37 -10.39
CA HIS A 133 -10.69 -8.97 -10.06
C HIS A 133 -10.30 -8.72 -8.60
N THR A 134 -9.10 -8.24 -8.38
CA THR A 134 -8.76 -7.67 -7.07
C THR A 134 -9.52 -6.35 -6.92
N PRO A 135 -10.40 -6.20 -5.93
CA PRO A 135 -11.12 -4.94 -5.74
C PRO A 135 -10.12 -3.81 -5.48
N THR A 136 -10.37 -2.65 -6.06
CA THR A 136 -9.54 -1.47 -5.85
C THR A 136 -9.64 -1.06 -4.37
N PRO A 137 -8.53 -0.98 -3.64
CA PRO A 137 -8.55 -0.61 -2.24
C PRO A 137 -8.92 0.86 -2.06
N ILE A 138 -9.61 1.18 -0.98
CA ILE A 138 -9.93 2.54 -0.58
C ILE A 138 -9.21 2.84 0.73
N PHE A 139 -8.45 3.93 0.78
CA PHE A 139 -7.86 4.46 2.00
C PHE A 139 -8.63 5.69 2.45
N LEU A 140 -9.22 5.64 3.63
CA LEU A 140 -9.91 6.80 4.22
C LEU A 140 -8.96 7.45 5.25
N PRO A 141 -8.41 8.64 4.96
CA PRO A 141 -7.60 9.37 5.91
C PRO A 141 -8.42 9.79 7.15
N SER A 142 -7.75 9.91 8.28
CA SER A 142 -8.39 10.30 9.55
C SER A 142 -8.86 11.75 9.60
N ARG A 143 -8.52 12.56 8.60
CA ARG A 143 -8.90 13.97 8.49
C ARG A 143 -9.97 14.17 7.45
N GLU A 144 -10.81 15.17 7.66
CA GLU A 144 -11.84 15.55 6.71
C GLU A 144 -11.25 16.06 5.39
N LEU A 145 -11.62 15.41 4.28
CA LEU A 145 -11.15 15.77 2.93
C LEU A 145 -12.27 16.34 2.04
N ILE A 146 -13.53 16.23 2.47
CA ILE A 146 -14.68 16.58 1.63
C ILE A 146 -14.62 18.06 1.22
N THR A 147 -14.20 18.93 2.11
CA THR A 147 -14.06 20.37 1.84
C THR A 147 -12.90 20.70 0.88
N LEU A 148 -11.91 19.85 0.79
CA LEU A 148 -10.73 20.03 -0.08
C LEU A 148 -10.95 19.45 -1.47
N CYS A 149 -11.86 18.50 -1.62
CA CYS A 149 -12.02 17.65 -2.80
C CYS A 149 -12.10 18.41 -4.14
N PRO A 150 -12.84 19.51 -4.29
CA PRO A 150 -13.03 20.14 -5.60
C PRO A 150 -11.76 20.72 -6.23
N TRP A 151 -10.82 21.23 -5.43
CA TRP A 151 -9.62 21.92 -5.93
C TRP A 151 -8.31 21.17 -5.63
N PHE A 152 -8.31 20.30 -4.64
CA PHE A 152 -7.10 19.59 -4.20
C PHE A 152 -6.53 18.67 -5.28
N THR A 153 -7.38 17.96 -6.03
CA THR A 153 -6.94 17.06 -7.10
C THR A 153 -6.22 17.80 -8.21
N SER A 154 -6.76 18.95 -8.63
CA SER A 154 -6.11 19.80 -9.64
C SER A 154 -4.79 20.37 -9.13
N LEU A 155 -4.75 20.83 -7.88
CA LEU A 155 -3.53 21.38 -7.28
C LEU A 155 -2.44 20.31 -7.17
N TYR A 156 -2.80 19.10 -6.73
CA TYR A 156 -1.86 17.97 -6.57
C TYR A 156 -1.25 17.53 -7.91
N GLN A 157 -2.06 17.52 -8.98
CA GLN A 157 -1.60 17.14 -10.32
C GLN A 157 -0.68 18.16 -10.97
N ASN A 158 -0.94 19.46 -10.73
CA ASN A 158 -0.24 20.55 -11.43
C ASN A 158 0.92 21.13 -10.63
N GLN A 159 1.02 20.83 -9.34
CA GLN A 159 2.06 21.37 -8.46
C GLN A 159 2.64 20.30 -7.56
N SER A 160 3.94 20.40 -7.30
CA SER A 160 4.59 19.53 -6.30
C SER A 160 4.25 20.01 -4.90
N ILE A 161 3.17 19.49 -4.32
CA ILE A 161 2.77 19.81 -2.95
C ILE A 161 3.15 18.70 -1.99
N PRO A 162 3.53 19.00 -0.74
CA PRO A 162 4.04 18.02 0.22
C PRO A 162 2.91 17.23 0.94
N PHE A 163 1.90 16.81 0.19
CA PHE A 163 0.82 15.96 0.71
C PHE A 163 1.02 14.51 0.32
N GLU A 164 0.48 13.61 1.12
CA GLU A 164 0.49 12.18 0.86
C GLU A 164 -0.46 11.83 -0.29
N GLU A 165 -0.06 10.91 -1.14
CA GLU A 165 -0.88 10.45 -2.27
C GLU A 165 -2.22 9.85 -1.84
N THR A 166 -2.31 9.28 -0.63
CA THR A 166 -3.57 8.75 -0.08
C THR A 166 -4.71 9.76 -0.07
N TRP A 167 -4.40 11.05 0.10
CA TRP A 167 -5.39 12.13 0.05
C TRP A 167 -5.89 12.37 -1.38
N PHE A 168 -4.97 12.39 -2.33
CA PHE A 168 -5.29 12.54 -3.74
C PHE A 168 -6.15 11.37 -4.23
N ASP A 169 -5.75 10.13 -3.92
CA ASP A 169 -6.48 8.93 -4.30
C ASP A 169 -7.90 8.92 -3.73
N THR A 170 -8.06 9.32 -2.46
CA THR A 170 -9.39 9.42 -1.83
C THR A 170 -10.25 10.48 -2.52
N CYS A 171 -9.70 11.66 -2.82
CA CYS A 171 -10.43 12.70 -3.53
C CYS A 171 -10.81 12.26 -4.95
N MET A 172 -9.94 11.56 -5.66
CA MET A 172 -10.26 11.01 -6.98
C MET A 172 -11.41 10.00 -6.91
N GLN A 173 -11.41 9.12 -5.92
CA GLN A 173 -12.48 8.14 -5.74
C GLN A 173 -13.82 8.80 -5.38
N LEU A 174 -13.82 9.84 -4.56
CA LEU A 174 -15.02 10.62 -4.21
C LEU A 174 -15.63 11.35 -5.42
N ASN A 175 -14.79 11.72 -6.41
CA ASN A 175 -15.24 12.38 -7.63
C ASN A 175 -15.75 11.39 -8.69
N HIS A 176 -15.61 10.09 -8.51
CA HIS A 176 -16.18 9.12 -9.43
C HIS A 176 -17.73 9.17 -9.40
N PRO A 177 -18.39 9.11 -10.57
CA PRO A 177 -19.83 9.04 -10.60
C PRO A 177 -20.32 7.78 -9.90
N LEU A 178 -21.37 7.91 -9.09
CA LEU A 178 -22.01 6.77 -8.43
C LEU A 178 -22.44 5.75 -9.49
N ALA A 179 -22.10 4.48 -9.26
CA ALA A 179 -22.59 3.40 -10.10
C ALA A 179 -24.13 3.44 -10.11
N LYS A 180 -24.74 3.37 -11.29
CA LYS A 180 -26.18 3.20 -11.38
C LYS A 180 -26.52 1.88 -10.68
N GLY A 181 -27.25 1.97 -9.56
CA GLY A 181 -27.76 0.80 -8.88
C GLY A 181 -28.57 -0.10 -9.83
N PRO A 182 -28.76 -1.38 -9.49
CA PRO A 182 -29.61 -2.27 -10.26
C PRO A 182 -31.01 -1.64 -10.35
N ARG A 183 -31.55 -1.57 -11.60
CA ARG A 183 -32.94 -1.20 -11.86
C ARG A 183 -33.85 -2.33 -11.48
#